data_1da4d2a99e66203b3042f12bdd8368f4
#
_entry.id   1da4d2a99e66203b3042f12bdd8368f4
#
_cell.length_a   1.000
_cell.length_b   1.000
_cell.length_c   1.000
_cell.angle_alpha   90.00
_cell.angle_beta   90.00
_cell.angle_gamma   90.00
#
_symmetry.space_group_name_H-M   'P 1'
#
loop_
_entity.id
_entity.type
_entity.pdbx_description
1 polymer ?
#
loop_
_entity_poly.entity_id
_entity_poly.type
_entity_poly.pdbx_seq_one_letter_code
_entity_poly.pdbx_strand_id
1 'polypeptide(L)'
;MPPIFYKSFWDVVGTKITQEVLGFLNGPMPDGWNETNIVLIPKVNKPKRVKDLRPISLCNVVYKITSKVLANRLKKVLPEIISLSQSGFMPGQLISDNILVAYELTHYMKNKRVGKTGCTALKLDMSKAYDWVEWEFLRRMMKKMVFCKQWVDLIMKCVCTVSYRIRVNGDLSNDFKPERGLRQGDPLSPYLFLICAEGFSVLQKRAEEDEKIQGIKVCQGALSVSYLLFADDS
;
A
#
# COMPACT_ATOMS: atom_id res chain seq x y z
N MET A 1 23.19 9.35 -7.29
CA MET A 1 24.07 9.19 -6.10
C MET A 1 23.46 8.17 -5.16
N PRO A 2 24.23 7.31 -4.49
CA PRO A 2 23.71 6.30 -3.56
C PRO A 2 23.23 6.95 -2.24
N PRO A 3 22.30 6.30 -1.49
CA PRO A 3 21.78 6.83 -0.23
C PRO A 3 22.82 7.15 0.83
N ILE A 4 23.92 6.38 0.86
CA ILE A 4 25.03 6.58 1.81
C ILE A 4 25.68 7.96 1.64
N PHE A 5 25.77 8.46 0.40
CA PHE A 5 26.30 9.78 0.11
C PHE A 5 25.50 10.86 0.84
N TYR A 6 24.17 10.83 0.72
CA TYR A 6 23.30 11.81 1.38
C TYR A 6 23.38 11.72 2.91
N LYS A 7 23.54 10.50 3.45
CA LYS A 7 23.73 10.31 4.89
C LYS A 7 25.05 10.90 5.38
N SER A 8 26.15 10.64 4.65
CA SER A 8 27.51 11.05 5.08
C SER A 8 27.79 12.54 4.88
N PHE A 9 27.14 13.17 3.90
CA PHE A 9 27.37 14.57 3.54
C PHE A 9 26.11 15.44 3.76
N TRP A 10 25.25 15.04 4.70
CA TRP A 10 24.02 15.78 4.95
C TRP A 10 24.25 17.24 5.35
N ASP A 11 25.29 17.51 6.13
CA ASP A 11 25.65 18.85 6.56
C ASP A 11 25.99 19.78 5.38
N VAL A 12 26.46 19.21 4.26
CA VAL A 12 26.80 19.94 3.06
C VAL A 12 25.61 20.08 2.11
N VAL A 13 24.89 18.99 1.87
CA VAL A 13 23.85 18.96 0.83
C VAL A 13 22.43 19.14 1.37
N GLY A 14 22.22 18.99 2.68
CA GLY A 14 20.90 18.92 3.29
C GLY A 14 20.05 20.17 3.07
N THR A 15 20.66 21.36 3.18
CA THR A 15 19.96 22.62 2.94
C THR A 15 19.42 22.70 1.51
N LYS A 16 20.25 22.35 0.51
CA LYS A 16 19.85 22.35 -0.89
C LYS A 16 18.73 21.34 -1.15
N ILE A 17 18.89 20.10 -0.65
CA ILE A 17 17.86 19.05 -0.79
C ILE A 17 16.55 19.47 -0.13
N THR A 18 16.62 20.08 1.03
CA THR A 18 15.42 20.59 1.73
C THR A 18 14.70 21.65 0.89
N GLN A 19 15.44 22.60 0.30
CA GLN A 19 14.85 23.62 -0.56
C GLN A 19 14.22 23.01 -1.82
N GLU A 20 14.86 22.05 -2.46
CA GLU A 20 14.33 21.35 -3.62
C GLU A 20 13.05 20.57 -3.27
N VAL A 21 13.03 19.86 -2.14
CA VAL A 21 11.82 19.16 -1.66
C VAL A 21 10.68 20.14 -1.36
N LEU A 22 10.97 21.25 -0.70
CA LEU A 22 9.97 22.29 -0.44
C LEU A 22 9.46 22.93 -1.74
N GLY A 23 10.34 23.13 -2.73
CA GLY A 23 9.99 23.62 -4.05
C GLY A 23 9.01 22.68 -4.76
N PHE A 24 9.24 21.37 -4.72
CA PHE A 24 8.32 20.38 -5.28
C PHE A 24 6.97 20.36 -4.54
N LEU A 25 6.96 20.47 -3.21
CA LEU A 25 5.67 20.46 -2.46
C LEU A 25 4.72 21.58 -2.90
N ASN A 26 5.24 22.68 -3.43
CA ASN A 26 4.49 23.84 -3.88
C ASN A 26 4.52 24.04 -5.41
N GLY A 27 5.24 23.20 -6.16
CA GLY A 27 5.49 23.35 -7.57
C GLY A 27 5.32 22.07 -8.41
N PRO A 28 5.86 22.05 -9.63
CA PRO A 28 5.84 20.88 -10.50
C PRO A 28 6.82 19.80 -10.00
N MET A 29 6.69 18.59 -10.54
CA MET A 29 7.70 17.53 -10.37
C MET A 29 8.97 17.94 -11.14
N PRO A 30 10.13 18.02 -10.48
CA PRO A 30 11.38 18.31 -11.19
C PRO A 30 11.77 17.19 -12.15
N ASP A 31 12.39 17.54 -13.26
CA ASP A 31 12.82 16.59 -14.27
C ASP A 31 13.78 15.54 -13.69
N GLY A 32 13.62 14.30 -14.11
CA GLY A 32 14.44 13.16 -13.66
C GLY A 32 14.13 12.63 -12.24
N TRP A 33 13.36 13.35 -11.43
CA TRP A 33 13.09 12.90 -10.06
C TRP A 33 12.24 11.63 -10.01
N ASN A 34 11.30 11.51 -10.91
CA ASN A 34 10.33 10.41 -10.94
C ASN A 34 10.71 9.29 -11.92
N GLU A 35 11.93 9.35 -12.47
CA GLU A 35 12.52 8.23 -13.21
C GLU A 35 12.87 7.08 -12.26
N THR A 36 12.47 5.88 -12.63
CA THR A 36 12.57 4.71 -11.76
C THR A 36 13.12 3.52 -12.53
N ASN A 37 14.21 2.95 -12.05
CA ASN A 37 14.73 1.69 -12.59
C ASN A 37 14.05 0.51 -11.87
N ILE A 38 13.51 -0.42 -12.65
CA ILE A 38 12.95 -1.68 -12.15
C ILE A 38 14.02 -2.76 -12.20
N VAL A 39 14.23 -3.43 -11.06
CA VAL A 39 15.08 -4.62 -10.94
C VAL A 39 14.20 -5.82 -10.61
N LEU A 40 14.46 -6.93 -11.30
CA LEU A 40 13.73 -8.17 -11.13
C LEU A 40 14.43 -9.07 -10.11
N ILE A 41 13.81 -9.30 -8.96
CA ILE A 41 14.35 -10.14 -7.88
C ILE A 41 13.63 -11.49 -7.87
N PRO A 42 14.36 -12.63 -7.86
CA PRO A 42 13.75 -13.95 -7.77
C PRO A 42 12.91 -14.13 -6.50
N LYS A 43 11.68 -14.64 -6.66
CA LYS A 43 10.81 -15.09 -5.54
C LYS A 43 11.11 -16.54 -5.13
N VAL A 44 11.68 -17.31 -6.03
CA VAL A 44 11.95 -18.73 -5.88
C VAL A 44 13.35 -19.07 -6.34
N ASN A 45 13.91 -20.16 -5.82
CA ASN A 45 15.16 -20.70 -6.35
C ASN A 45 14.96 -21.18 -7.82
N LYS A 46 15.82 -20.72 -8.75
CA LYS A 46 15.78 -21.04 -10.18
C LYS A 46 14.47 -20.58 -10.86
N PRO A 47 14.21 -19.26 -10.95
CA PRO A 47 13.04 -18.72 -11.62
C PRO A 47 13.05 -19.10 -13.10
N LYS A 48 11.91 -19.55 -13.62
CA LYS A 48 11.74 -19.95 -15.03
C LYS A 48 10.79 -19.03 -15.79
N ARG A 49 9.96 -18.27 -15.10
CA ARG A 49 8.92 -17.41 -15.66
C ARG A 49 8.99 -16.01 -15.04
N VAL A 50 8.52 -15.01 -15.76
CA VAL A 50 8.45 -13.63 -15.27
C VAL A 50 7.65 -13.51 -13.95
N LYS A 51 6.61 -14.32 -13.76
CA LYS A 51 5.84 -14.37 -12.51
C LYS A 51 6.64 -14.83 -11.30
N ASP A 52 7.75 -15.53 -11.54
CA ASP A 52 8.66 -15.99 -10.46
C ASP A 52 9.61 -14.87 -10.00
N LEU A 53 9.50 -13.69 -10.58
CA LEU A 53 10.29 -12.50 -10.27
C LEU A 53 9.42 -11.43 -9.60
N ARG A 54 10.05 -10.66 -8.72
CA ARG A 54 9.47 -9.47 -8.08
C ARG A 54 10.05 -8.22 -8.71
N PRO A 55 9.25 -7.35 -9.34
CA PRO A 55 9.74 -6.06 -9.81
C PRO A 55 9.91 -5.12 -8.60
N ILE A 56 11.13 -4.71 -8.33
CA ILE A 56 11.44 -3.72 -7.29
C ILE A 56 11.81 -2.41 -7.94
N SER A 57 11.14 -1.34 -7.53
CA SER A 57 11.34 0.01 -8.02
C SER A 57 12.49 0.70 -7.30
N LEU A 58 13.56 0.97 -8.02
CA LEU A 58 14.71 1.74 -7.53
C LEU A 58 14.48 3.23 -7.87
N CYS A 59 13.70 3.89 -7.03
CA CYS A 59 13.42 5.32 -7.18
C CYS A 59 14.66 6.16 -6.89
N ASN A 60 14.73 7.36 -7.49
CA ASN A 60 15.70 8.38 -7.15
C ASN A 60 15.69 8.69 -5.64
N VAL A 61 16.86 8.93 -5.05
CA VAL A 61 17.00 9.16 -3.59
C VAL A 61 16.26 10.42 -3.15
N VAL A 62 16.36 11.51 -3.91
CA VAL A 62 15.67 12.77 -3.57
C VAL A 62 14.15 12.57 -3.64
N TYR A 63 13.68 11.86 -4.67
CA TYR A 63 12.27 11.44 -4.71
C TYR A 63 11.88 10.60 -3.49
N LYS A 64 12.70 9.63 -3.06
CA LYS A 64 12.41 8.83 -1.86
C LYS A 64 12.33 9.67 -0.59
N ILE A 65 13.15 10.72 -0.46
CA ILE A 65 13.06 11.66 0.67
C ILE A 65 11.69 12.36 0.63
N THR A 66 11.33 12.89 -0.52
CA THR A 66 10.03 13.55 -0.73
C THR A 66 8.85 12.62 -0.45
N SER A 67 8.86 11.43 -1.04
CA SER A 67 7.85 10.40 -0.84
C SER A 67 7.73 10.01 0.63
N LYS A 68 8.85 9.91 1.36
CA LYS A 68 8.86 9.63 2.80
C LYS A 68 8.26 10.78 3.62
N VAL A 69 8.51 12.03 3.25
CA VAL A 69 7.87 13.20 3.89
C VAL A 69 6.35 13.14 3.73
N LEU A 70 5.87 12.87 2.50
CA LEU A 70 4.44 12.73 2.24
C LEU A 70 3.83 11.55 2.99
N ALA A 71 4.50 10.39 2.98
CA ALA A 71 4.10 9.21 3.71
C ALA A 71 3.98 9.46 5.23
N ASN A 72 4.95 10.17 5.82
CA ASN A 72 4.92 10.52 7.23
C ASN A 72 3.77 11.48 7.59
N ARG A 73 3.39 12.38 6.68
CA ARG A 73 2.22 13.25 6.85
C ARG A 73 0.93 12.44 6.74
N LEU A 74 0.82 11.60 5.72
CA LEU A 74 -0.35 10.76 5.49
C LEU A 74 -0.58 9.80 6.67
N LYS A 75 0.49 9.21 7.19
CA LYS A 75 0.45 8.28 8.33
C LYS A 75 -0.25 8.84 9.56
N LYS A 76 -0.25 10.17 9.76
CA LYS A 76 -0.89 10.81 10.91
C LYS A 76 -2.42 10.79 10.84
N VAL A 77 -2.99 10.78 9.64
CA VAL A 77 -4.45 10.82 9.42
C VAL A 77 -5.03 9.43 9.11
N LEU A 78 -4.21 8.45 8.77
CA LEU A 78 -4.69 7.09 8.46
C LEU A 78 -5.56 6.47 9.56
N PRO A 79 -5.24 6.59 10.86
CA PRO A 79 -6.07 5.99 11.91
C PRO A 79 -7.50 6.54 11.96
N GLU A 80 -7.74 7.72 11.39
CA GLU A 80 -9.07 8.36 11.37
C GLU A 80 -9.90 7.97 10.14
N ILE A 81 -9.24 7.47 9.07
CA ILE A 81 -9.89 7.24 7.77
C ILE A 81 -9.84 5.79 7.29
N ILE A 82 -9.11 4.93 7.95
CA ILE A 82 -8.97 3.51 7.63
C ILE A 82 -9.68 2.68 8.71
N SER A 83 -10.45 1.69 8.28
CA SER A 83 -11.21 0.79 9.15
C SER A 83 -10.29 0.02 10.11
N LEU A 84 -10.75 -0.21 11.34
CA LEU A 84 -10.02 -0.95 12.37
C LEU A 84 -9.72 -2.41 12.00
N SER A 85 -10.49 -2.98 11.05
CA SER A 85 -10.25 -4.32 10.51
C SER A 85 -9.01 -4.43 9.63
N GLN A 86 -8.43 -3.29 9.18
CA GLN A 86 -7.18 -3.23 8.43
C GLN A 86 -6.01 -2.98 9.38
N SER A 87 -5.11 -3.95 9.52
CA SER A 87 -3.91 -3.83 10.38
C SER A 87 -2.60 -3.65 9.60
N GLY A 88 -2.60 -3.90 8.28
CA GLY A 88 -1.41 -3.72 7.45
C GLY A 88 -0.95 -2.27 7.41
N PHE A 89 0.32 -2.01 7.69
CA PHE A 89 0.97 -0.69 7.67
C PHE A 89 0.34 0.38 8.58
N MET A 90 -0.59 -0.01 9.47
CA MET A 90 -1.25 0.92 10.39
C MET A 90 -0.36 1.20 11.62
N PRO A 91 -0.26 2.46 12.06
CA PRO A 91 0.47 2.79 13.28
C PRO A 91 -0.15 2.15 14.52
N GLY A 92 0.68 1.50 15.34
CA GLY A 92 0.24 0.92 16.61
C GLY A 92 -0.48 -0.43 16.51
N GLN A 93 -0.73 -0.93 15.31
CA GLN A 93 -1.29 -2.27 15.09
C GLN A 93 -0.18 -3.27 14.76
N LEU A 94 -0.25 -4.45 15.35
CA LEU A 94 0.72 -5.52 15.15
C LEU A 94 0.13 -6.58 14.21
N ILE A 95 0.97 -7.16 13.36
CA ILE A 95 0.57 -8.29 12.51
C ILE A 95 0.08 -9.48 13.33
N SER A 96 0.66 -9.66 14.54
CA SER A 96 0.26 -10.71 15.49
C SER A 96 -1.20 -10.61 15.91
N ASP A 97 -1.78 -9.42 15.95
CA ASP A 97 -3.14 -9.22 16.44
C ASP A 97 -4.15 -9.88 15.48
N ASN A 98 -4.02 -9.65 14.17
CA ASN A 98 -4.85 -10.32 13.18
C ASN A 98 -4.61 -11.83 13.14
N ILE A 99 -3.36 -12.28 13.33
CA ILE A 99 -3.05 -13.72 13.37
C ILE A 99 -3.73 -14.38 14.57
N LEU A 100 -3.71 -13.74 15.74
CA LEU A 100 -4.38 -14.25 16.95
C LEU A 100 -5.88 -14.31 16.77
N VAL A 101 -6.50 -13.24 16.26
CA VAL A 101 -7.95 -13.23 15.98
C VAL A 101 -8.32 -14.31 14.96
N ALA A 102 -7.56 -14.44 13.86
CA ALA A 102 -7.81 -15.48 12.85
C ALA A 102 -7.64 -16.90 13.42
N TYR A 103 -6.66 -17.09 14.31
CA TYR A 103 -6.45 -18.36 15.01
C TYR A 103 -7.64 -18.70 15.92
N GLU A 104 -8.07 -17.76 16.72
CA GLU A 104 -9.24 -17.93 17.62
C GLU A 104 -10.52 -18.26 16.85
N LEU A 105 -10.79 -17.52 15.75
CA LEU A 105 -11.94 -17.77 14.87
C LEU A 105 -11.86 -19.18 14.25
N THR A 106 -10.70 -19.57 13.72
CA THR A 106 -10.50 -20.90 13.12
C THR A 106 -10.64 -22.01 14.15
N HIS A 107 -10.11 -21.81 15.34
CA HIS A 107 -10.27 -22.75 16.46
C HIS A 107 -11.73 -22.90 16.88
N TYR A 108 -12.47 -21.79 17.02
CA TYR A 108 -13.89 -21.79 17.29
C TYR A 108 -14.66 -22.55 16.21
N MET A 109 -14.43 -22.25 14.93
CA MET A 109 -15.12 -22.91 13.81
C MET A 109 -14.88 -24.41 13.78
N LYS A 110 -13.63 -24.85 14.03
CA LYS A 110 -13.23 -26.27 14.09
C LYS A 110 -13.93 -27.02 15.23
N ASN A 111 -14.15 -26.37 16.37
CA ASN A 111 -14.71 -26.96 17.56
C ASN A 111 -16.23 -26.77 17.69
N LYS A 112 -16.88 -26.02 16.78
CA LYS A 112 -18.32 -25.79 16.79
C LYS A 112 -19.07 -27.08 16.49
N ARG A 113 -19.68 -27.68 17.52
CA ARG A 113 -20.47 -28.94 17.41
C ARG A 113 -21.98 -28.75 17.51
N VAL A 114 -22.42 -27.52 17.83
CA VAL A 114 -23.82 -27.20 18.09
C VAL A 114 -24.33 -26.17 17.08
N GLY A 115 -25.56 -26.36 16.65
CA GLY A 115 -26.24 -25.47 15.69
C GLY A 115 -26.41 -26.09 14.31
N LYS A 116 -27.42 -25.60 13.57
CA LYS A 116 -27.74 -26.10 12.21
C LYS A 116 -26.98 -25.34 11.09
N THR A 117 -26.36 -24.20 11.43
CA THR A 117 -25.68 -23.32 10.45
C THR A 117 -24.21 -23.58 10.49
N GLY A 118 -23.61 -23.93 9.36
CA GLY A 118 -22.17 -24.01 9.16
C GLY A 118 -21.52 -22.62 9.07
N CYS A 119 -20.22 -22.56 9.34
CA CYS A 119 -19.40 -21.37 9.12
C CYS A 119 -18.30 -21.69 8.12
N THR A 120 -17.97 -20.74 7.26
CA THR A 120 -16.89 -20.86 6.27
C THR A 120 -15.94 -19.69 6.44
N ALA A 121 -14.64 -19.96 6.49
CA ALA A 121 -13.60 -18.94 6.36
C ALA A 121 -13.05 -18.96 4.94
N LEU A 122 -12.98 -17.79 4.31
CA LEU A 122 -12.44 -17.60 2.98
C LEU A 122 -11.17 -16.73 3.09
N LYS A 123 -10.03 -17.26 2.67
CA LYS A 123 -8.82 -16.45 2.52
C LYS A 123 -8.75 -15.92 1.09
N LEU A 124 -8.67 -14.61 0.95
CA LEU A 124 -8.46 -13.91 -0.33
C LEU A 124 -7.03 -13.37 -0.38
N ASP A 125 -6.39 -13.53 -1.52
CA ASP A 125 -5.05 -12.99 -1.81
C ASP A 125 -5.12 -12.23 -3.15
N MET A 126 -4.86 -10.93 -3.09
CA MET A 126 -4.87 -10.09 -4.29
C MET A 126 -3.55 -10.23 -5.03
N SER A 127 -3.54 -11.08 -6.06
CA SER A 127 -2.37 -11.23 -6.92
C SER A 127 -1.97 -9.89 -7.55
N LYS A 128 -0.73 -9.47 -7.33
CA LYS A 128 -0.17 -8.21 -7.86
C LYS A 128 -0.99 -6.96 -7.45
N ALA A 129 -1.42 -6.91 -6.20
CA ALA A 129 -2.30 -5.87 -5.67
C ALA A 129 -1.87 -4.45 -6.04
N TYR A 130 -0.56 -4.15 -5.93
CA TYR A 130 -0.01 -2.84 -6.29
C TYR A 130 -0.11 -2.53 -7.79
N ASP A 131 0.04 -3.52 -8.66
CA ASP A 131 0.04 -3.33 -10.13
C ASP A 131 -1.37 -3.01 -10.65
N TRP A 132 -2.42 -3.41 -9.93
CA TRP A 132 -3.82 -3.25 -10.31
C TRP A 132 -4.49 -1.98 -9.80
N VAL A 133 -3.79 -1.15 -9.03
CA VAL A 133 -4.36 0.11 -8.53
C VAL A 133 -4.59 1.08 -9.68
N GLU A 134 -5.85 1.36 -9.98
CA GLU A 134 -6.24 2.37 -10.96
C GLU A 134 -6.08 3.77 -10.35
N TRP A 135 -5.35 4.64 -11.04
CA TRP A 135 -5.02 5.98 -10.54
C TRP A 135 -6.24 6.88 -10.35
N GLU A 136 -7.23 6.74 -11.24
CA GLU A 136 -8.47 7.50 -11.10
C GLU A 136 -9.31 6.99 -9.93
N PHE A 137 -9.29 5.69 -9.64
CA PHE A 137 -9.92 5.14 -8.43
C PHE A 137 -9.26 5.71 -7.17
N LEU A 138 -7.93 5.71 -7.08
CA LEU A 138 -7.20 6.33 -5.97
C LEU A 138 -7.59 7.80 -5.80
N ARG A 139 -7.62 8.57 -6.90
CA ARG A 139 -8.02 9.98 -6.88
C ARG A 139 -9.44 10.17 -6.33
N ARG A 140 -10.38 9.33 -6.76
CA ARG A 140 -11.78 9.37 -6.30
C ARG A 140 -11.90 9.00 -4.83
N MET A 141 -11.17 7.97 -4.38
CA MET A 141 -11.13 7.58 -2.98
C MET A 141 -10.63 8.72 -2.09
N MET A 142 -9.50 9.34 -2.43
CA MET A 142 -8.98 10.48 -1.67
C MET A 142 -9.97 11.64 -1.61
N LYS A 143 -10.66 11.96 -2.72
CA LYS A 143 -11.71 12.99 -2.73
C LYS A 143 -12.89 12.62 -1.82
N LYS A 144 -13.32 11.36 -1.83
CA LYS A 144 -14.41 10.86 -0.97
C LYS A 144 -14.04 10.88 0.51
N MET A 145 -12.77 10.67 0.83
CA MET A 145 -12.20 10.81 2.17
C MET A 145 -11.89 12.27 2.56
N VAL A 146 -12.40 13.23 1.79
CA VAL A 146 -12.35 14.69 2.06
C VAL A 146 -10.92 15.26 2.12
N PHE A 147 -9.96 14.62 1.44
CA PHE A 147 -8.65 15.24 1.25
C PHE A 147 -8.77 16.51 0.40
N CYS A 148 -8.07 17.59 0.79
CA CYS A 148 -8.09 18.83 0.04
C CYS A 148 -7.48 18.63 -1.36
N LYS A 149 -7.97 19.42 -2.32
CA LYS A 149 -7.56 19.32 -3.73
C LYS A 149 -6.04 19.41 -3.91
N GLN A 150 -5.39 20.33 -3.22
CA GLN A 150 -3.93 20.51 -3.30
C GLN A 150 -3.16 19.26 -2.89
N TRP A 151 -3.61 18.56 -1.83
CA TRP A 151 -3.01 17.30 -1.39
C TRP A 151 -3.22 16.19 -2.42
N VAL A 152 -4.44 16.03 -2.92
CA VAL A 152 -4.75 15.04 -3.97
C VAL A 152 -3.88 15.27 -5.19
N ASP A 153 -3.79 16.50 -5.67
CA ASP A 153 -3.00 16.85 -6.86
C ASP A 153 -1.50 16.57 -6.62
N LEU A 154 -0.98 16.85 -5.43
CA LEU A 154 0.40 16.55 -5.05
C LEU A 154 0.70 15.05 -5.06
N ILE A 155 -0.16 14.24 -4.45
CA ILE A 155 -0.04 12.78 -4.46
C ILE A 155 -0.12 12.24 -5.90
N MET A 156 -1.07 12.72 -6.69
CA MET A 156 -1.22 12.27 -8.08
C MET A 156 -0.02 12.67 -8.95
N LYS A 157 0.65 13.80 -8.70
CA LYS A 157 1.93 14.11 -9.34
C LYS A 157 2.97 13.03 -9.06
N CYS A 158 3.08 12.53 -7.82
CA CYS A 158 4.02 11.46 -7.48
C CYS A 158 3.71 10.14 -8.21
N VAL A 159 2.42 9.86 -8.44
CA VAL A 159 1.96 8.58 -9.01
C VAL A 159 1.96 8.62 -10.53
N CYS A 160 1.40 9.68 -11.15
CA CYS A 160 1.12 9.70 -12.60
C CYS A 160 2.30 10.17 -13.47
N THR A 161 3.34 10.81 -12.90
CA THR A 161 4.47 11.33 -13.69
C THR A 161 5.65 10.37 -13.75
N VAL A 162 5.49 9.15 -13.23
CA VAL A 162 6.55 8.15 -13.21
C VAL A 162 6.91 7.66 -14.62
N SER A 163 8.19 7.47 -14.87
CA SER A 163 8.71 6.69 -15.99
C SER A 163 9.57 5.54 -15.48
N TYR A 164 9.51 4.42 -16.19
CA TYR A 164 10.22 3.20 -15.84
C TYR A 164 11.24 2.81 -16.89
N ARG A 165 12.37 2.27 -16.43
CA ARG A 165 13.33 1.49 -17.22
C ARG A 165 13.56 0.16 -16.52
N ILE A 166 13.57 -0.92 -17.25
CA ILE A 166 13.86 -2.25 -16.68
C ILE A 166 15.34 -2.53 -16.85
N ARG A 167 15.99 -2.94 -15.76
CA ARG A 167 17.37 -3.41 -15.81
C ARG A 167 17.39 -4.92 -16.00
N VAL A 168 18.00 -5.37 -17.13
CA VAL A 168 18.19 -6.78 -17.46
C VAL A 168 19.66 -7.02 -17.81
N ASN A 169 20.32 -7.92 -17.11
CA ASN A 169 21.73 -8.27 -17.32
C ASN A 169 22.71 -7.09 -17.30
N GLY A 170 22.38 -6.04 -16.56
CA GLY A 170 23.19 -4.83 -16.48
C GLY A 170 22.73 -3.68 -17.39
N ASP A 171 22.04 -3.98 -18.47
CA ASP A 171 21.53 -3.01 -19.44
C ASP A 171 20.17 -2.44 -19.01
N LEU A 172 19.90 -1.20 -19.43
CA LEU A 172 18.61 -0.54 -19.23
C LEU A 172 17.80 -0.59 -20.53
N SER A 173 16.52 -0.94 -20.40
CA SER A 173 15.56 -0.80 -21.51
C SER A 173 15.31 0.67 -21.86
N ASN A 174 14.61 0.91 -22.97
CA ASN A 174 13.98 2.19 -23.22
C ASN A 174 13.00 2.51 -22.10
N ASP A 175 12.75 3.80 -21.85
CA ASP A 175 11.77 4.25 -20.87
C ASP A 175 10.35 4.03 -21.37
N PHE A 176 9.47 3.72 -20.43
CA PHE A 176 8.04 3.61 -20.69
C PHE A 176 7.24 4.20 -19.52
N LYS A 177 6.02 4.65 -19.80
CA LYS A 177 5.11 5.20 -18.79
C LYS A 177 4.02 4.19 -18.50
N PRO A 178 3.78 3.85 -17.22
CA PRO A 178 2.64 3.04 -16.84
C PRO A 178 1.35 3.87 -16.91
N GLU A 179 0.22 3.18 -17.01
CA GLU A 179 -1.12 3.79 -16.99
C GLU A 179 -1.83 3.57 -15.65
N ARG A 180 -1.32 2.66 -14.81
CA ARG A 180 -1.84 2.31 -13.49
C ARG A 180 -0.74 1.71 -12.61
N GLY A 181 -1.09 1.38 -11.40
CA GLY A 181 -0.23 0.70 -10.42
C GLY A 181 0.53 1.65 -9.50
N LEU A 182 1.01 1.09 -8.41
CA LEU A 182 1.85 1.73 -7.42
C LEU A 182 3.23 1.09 -7.40
N ARG A 183 4.26 1.88 -7.10
CA ARG A 183 5.64 1.40 -7.09
C ARG A 183 5.91 0.49 -5.90
N GLN A 184 6.42 -0.70 -6.15
CA GLN A 184 6.90 -1.59 -5.11
C GLN A 184 8.30 -1.13 -4.64
N GLY A 185 8.38 -0.64 -3.40
CA GLY A 185 9.59 -0.05 -2.81
C GLY A 185 9.59 1.47 -2.67
N ASP A 186 8.50 2.14 -3.06
CA ASP A 186 8.26 3.55 -2.77
C ASP A 186 7.67 3.69 -1.35
N PRO A 187 8.23 4.55 -0.47
CA PRO A 187 7.70 4.79 0.88
C PRO A 187 6.23 5.21 0.97
N LEU A 188 5.68 5.83 -0.07
CA LEU A 188 4.30 6.31 -0.11
C LEU A 188 3.31 5.21 -0.53
N SER A 189 3.73 4.30 -1.41
CA SER A 189 2.87 3.29 -2.02
C SER A 189 2.05 2.45 -1.05
N PRO A 190 2.57 1.94 0.09
CA PRO A 190 1.77 1.18 1.04
C PRO A 190 0.54 1.93 1.55
N TYR A 191 0.70 3.20 1.84
CA TYR A 191 -0.38 4.03 2.38
C TYR A 191 -1.42 4.40 1.33
N LEU A 192 -0.99 4.60 0.07
CA LEU A 192 -1.92 4.80 -1.04
C LEU A 192 -2.71 3.53 -1.33
N PHE A 193 -2.08 2.38 -1.19
CA PHE A 193 -2.77 1.10 -1.30
C PHE A 193 -3.84 0.94 -0.22
N LEU A 194 -3.56 1.30 1.04
CA LEU A 194 -4.56 1.27 2.13
C LEU A 194 -5.78 2.14 1.82
N ILE A 195 -5.58 3.33 1.25
CA ILE A 195 -6.68 4.20 0.81
C ILE A 195 -7.56 3.49 -0.24
N CYS A 196 -6.95 2.75 -1.16
CA CYS A 196 -7.69 1.97 -2.15
C CYS A 196 -8.39 0.75 -1.51
N ALA A 197 -7.70 0.04 -0.62
CA ALA A 197 -8.23 -1.13 0.07
C ALA A 197 -9.43 -0.77 0.97
N GLU A 198 -9.49 0.46 1.50
CA GLU A 198 -10.63 0.93 2.28
C GLU A 198 -11.94 0.91 1.48
N GLY A 199 -11.87 1.08 0.15
CA GLY A 199 -13.04 0.88 -0.71
C GLY A 199 -13.62 -0.53 -0.61
N PHE A 200 -12.78 -1.55 -0.44
CA PHE A 200 -13.21 -2.92 -0.21
C PHE A 200 -13.77 -3.10 1.21
N SER A 201 -13.15 -2.50 2.24
CA SER A 201 -13.68 -2.49 3.61
C SER A 201 -15.10 -1.93 3.68
N VAL A 202 -15.36 -0.83 2.97
CA VAL A 202 -16.70 -0.21 2.89
C VAL A 202 -17.71 -1.15 2.23
N LEU A 203 -17.32 -1.86 1.17
CA LEU A 203 -18.21 -2.84 0.51
C LEU A 203 -18.51 -4.03 1.42
N GLN A 204 -17.54 -4.50 2.18
CA GLN A 204 -17.71 -5.58 3.15
C GLN A 204 -18.68 -5.15 4.27
N LYS A 205 -18.47 -3.97 4.84
CA LYS A 205 -19.35 -3.40 5.85
C LYS A 205 -20.79 -3.27 5.35
N ARG A 206 -20.97 -2.81 4.11
CA ARG A 206 -22.29 -2.71 3.49
C ARG A 206 -22.94 -4.10 3.28
N ALA A 207 -22.16 -5.10 2.88
CA ALA A 207 -22.65 -6.46 2.73
C ALA A 207 -23.08 -7.06 4.09
N GLU A 208 -22.43 -6.66 5.19
CA GLU A 208 -22.83 -7.02 6.55
C GLU A 208 -24.12 -6.30 6.98
N GLU A 209 -24.23 -4.99 6.70
CA GLU A 209 -25.46 -4.21 6.93
C GLU A 209 -26.66 -4.73 6.12
N ASP A 210 -26.41 -5.20 4.88
CA ASP A 210 -27.42 -5.85 4.02
C ASP A 210 -27.67 -7.34 4.40
N GLU A 211 -27.09 -7.84 5.50
CA GLU A 211 -27.20 -9.25 5.97
C GLU A 211 -26.73 -10.30 4.96
N LYS A 212 -25.93 -9.90 3.93
CA LYS A 212 -25.37 -10.81 2.92
C LYS A 212 -24.20 -11.64 3.47
N ILE A 213 -23.49 -11.09 4.45
CA ILE A 213 -22.45 -11.76 5.21
C ILE A 213 -22.73 -11.60 6.70
N GLN A 214 -22.37 -12.61 7.49
CA GLN A 214 -22.54 -12.57 8.94
C GLN A 214 -21.20 -12.83 9.60
N GLY A 215 -20.85 -11.96 10.54
CA GLY A 215 -19.64 -12.14 11.35
C GLY A 215 -19.81 -13.28 12.36
N ILE A 216 -18.70 -13.84 12.79
CA ILE A 216 -18.61 -14.87 13.82
C ILE A 216 -18.34 -14.21 15.17
N LYS A 217 -19.09 -14.63 16.20
CA LYS A 217 -18.82 -14.32 17.60
C LYS A 217 -18.26 -15.56 18.29
N VAL A 218 -17.08 -15.45 18.86
CA VAL A 218 -16.41 -16.58 19.53
C VAL A 218 -17.07 -16.91 20.87
N CYS A 219 -17.59 -15.91 21.57
CA CYS A 219 -18.35 -16.08 22.82
C CYS A 219 -19.44 -15.02 22.98
N GLN A 220 -20.28 -15.20 23.98
CA GLN A 220 -21.31 -14.20 24.33
C GLN A 220 -20.63 -12.91 24.80
N GLY A 221 -21.00 -11.78 24.21
CA GLY A 221 -20.38 -10.48 24.46
C GLY A 221 -19.14 -10.15 23.62
N ALA A 222 -18.60 -11.11 22.85
CA ALA A 222 -17.53 -10.82 21.90
C ALA A 222 -18.03 -9.98 20.71
N LEU A 223 -17.08 -9.20 20.13
CA LEU A 223 -17.34 -8.51 18.87
C LEU A 223 -17.57 -9.52 17.75
N SER A 224 -18.48 -9.18 16.84
CA SER A 224 -18.69 -9.95 15.62
C SER A 224 -17.56 -9.65 14.63
N VAL A 225 -16.90 -10.67 14.13
CA VAL A 225 -15.83 -10.52 13.14
C VAL A 225 -16.30 -11.15 11.83
N SER A 226 -16.50 -10.34 10.83
CA SER A 226 -16.91 -10.73 9.47
C SER A 226 -15.73 -10.80 8.51
N TYR A 227 -14.74 -9.95 8.70
CA TYR A 227 -13.53 -9.90 7.88
C TYR A 227 -12.35 -9.34 8.66
N LEU A 228 -11.16 -9.71 8.22
CA LEU A 228 -9.87 -9.18 8.68
C LEU A 228 -9.05 -8.84 7.44
N LEU A 229 -8.33 -7.72 7.47
CA LEU A 229 -7.50 -7.26 6.37
C LEU A 229 -6.07 -7.05 6.85
N PHE A 230 -5.12 -7.53 6.06
CA PHE A 230 -3.71 -7.25 6.25
C PHE A 230 -3.09 -6.84 4.91
N ALA A 231 -3.13 -5.55 4.62
CA ALA A 231 -2.76 -4.99 3.31
C ALA A 231 -3.56 -5.67 2.17
N ASP A 232 -2.94 -6.52 1.38
CA ASP A 232 -3.52 -7.25 0.25
C ASP A 232 -4.07 -8.65 0.61
N ASP A 233 -3.82 -9.14 1.82
CA ASP A 233 -4.38 -10.38 2.36
C ASP A 233 -5.69 -10.12 3.13
N SER A 234 -6.72 -10.95 2.94
CA SER A 234 -8.01 -10.91 3.64
C SER A 234 -8.61 -12.31 3.88
#